data_d158c35ccd79245495f776c153cc7094
#
_entry.id   d158c35ccd79245495f776c153cc7094
#
_cell.length_a   1.000
_cell.length_b   1.000
_cell.length_c   1.000
_cell.angle_alpha   90.00
_cell.angle_beta   90.00
_cell.angle_gamma   90.00
#
_symmetry.space_group_name_H-M   'P 1'
#
loop_
_entity.id
_entity.type
_entity.pdbx_description
1 polymer ?
#
loop_
_entity_poly.entity_id
_entity_poly.type
_entity_poly.pdbx_seq_one_letter_code
_entity_poly.pdbx_strand_id
1 'polypeptide(L)'
;GDTIADLHSPEELPRIAIDEPTMSMLFTINNSPFFGKEGKYCTSRHIRDRLYAELEKNLAMRIEDGESEDKFNVFGRGILHLSVLIETMRREGFELQVGKPQVIYKEINGIKCEPMEVLVIDVPEEFSGKVIELVSQRKGDMLVMEPKGDLLHLEFDIPSRGLIGLRNNILTTTSGTAIMTHRFREFKKHK
;
A
#
# COMPACT_ATOMS: atom_id res chain seq x y z
N GLY A 1 -19.26 -1.97 -5.43
CA GLY A 1 -19.77 -0.66 -5.82
C GLY A 1 -21.03 -0.73 -6.67
N ASP A 2 -21.78 -1.83 -6.59
CA ASP A 2 -23.02 -1.98 -7.35
C ASP A 2 -24.18 -1.31 -6.61
N THR A 3 -25.12 -0.73 -7.38
CA THR A 3 -26.32 -0.11 -6.81
C THR A 3 -27.39 -1.17 -6.58
N ILE A 4 -27.96 -1.22 -5.38
CA ILE A 4 -29.17 -1.97 -5.11
C ILE A 4 -30.36 -1.00 -5.30
N ALA A 5 -31.20 -1.27 -6.26
CA ALA A 5 -32.33 -0.40 -6.63
C ALA A 5 -33.68 -1.14 -6.51
N ASP A 6 -34.76 -0.36 -6.50
CA ASP A 6 -36.14 -0.91 -6.58
C ASP A 6 -36.35 -1.60 -7.94
N LEU A 7 -37.07 -2.71 -7.94
CA LEU A 7 -37.39 -3.49 -9.13
C LEU A 7 -38.23 -2.71 -10.15
N HIS A 8 -39.06 -1.77 -9.68
CA HIS A 8 -40.02 -1.03 -10.51
C HIS A 8 -39.50 0.34 -10.98
N SER A 9 -38.47 0.91 -10.31
CA SER A 9 -37.81 2.15 -10.71
C SER A 9 -36.30 2.08 -10.45
N PRO A 10 -35.55 1.31 -11.27
CA PRO A 10 -34.12 1.18 -11.10
C PRO A 10 -33.42 2.49 -11.48
N GLU A 11 -32.87 3.19 -10.50
CA GLU A 11 -31.95 4.33 -10.71
C GLU A 11 -30.53 3.92 -10.33
N GLU A 12 -29.60 4.03 -11.27
CA GLU A 12 -28.19 3.77 -11.02
C GLU A 12 -27.54 4.98 -10.35
N LEU A 13 -26.95 4.80 -9.17
CA LEU A 13 -26.13 5.82 -8.52
C LEU A 13 -24.74 5.88 -9.16
N PRO A 14 -24.09 7.06 -9.23
CA PRO A 14 -22.74 7.18 -9.75
C PRO A 14 -21.80 6.33 -8.90
N ARG A 15 -20.97 5.51 -9.58
CA ARG A 15 -19.99 4.65 -8.90
C ARG A 15 -18.94 5.50 -8.19
N ILE A 16 -18.64 5.12 -6.94
CA ILE A 16 -17.54 5.74 -6.19
C ILE A 16 -16.23 5.27 -6.81
N ALA A 17 -15.42 6.22 -7.29
CA ALA A 17 -14.08 5.92 -7.78
C ALA A 17 -13.21 5.43 -6.61
N ILE A 18 -12.61 4.26 -6.78
CA ILE A 18 -11.67 3.67 -5.82
C ILE A 18 -10.28 3.84 -6.38
N ASP A 19 -9.34 4.29 -5.54
CA ASP A 19 -7.95 4.44 -5.93
C ASP A 19 -7.36 3.10 -6.41
N GLU A 20 -6.66 3.16 -7.53
CA GLU A 20 -5.98 1.99 -8.09
C GLU A 20 -4.87 1.49 -7.16
N PRO A 21 -4.57 0.18 -7.19
CA PRO A 21 -3.44 -0.37 -6.47
C PRO A 21 -2.13 0.29 -6.90
N THR A 22 -1.29 0.65 -5.93
CA THR A 22 0.04 1.24 -6.16
C THR A 22 1.18 0.27 -5.83
N MET A 23 0.89 -0.78 -5.07
CA MET A 23 1.87 -1.76 -4.61
C MET A 23 1.40 -3.19 -4.86
N SER A 24 2.37 -4.06 -5.09
CA SER A 24 2.16 -5.50 -5.19
C SER A 24 3.08 -6.26 -4.23
N MET A 25 2.65 -7.45 -3.84
CA MET A 25 3.43 -8.38 -3.04
C MET A 25 3.16 -9.81 -3.50
N LEU A 26 4.20 -10.61 -3.60
CA LEU A 26 4.08 -12.01 -3.93
C LEU A 26 3.68 -12.80 -2.67
N PHE A 27 2.60 -13.57 -2.75
CA PHE A 27 2.19 -14.53 -1.74
C PHE A 27 2.45 -15.93 -2.27
N THR A 28 3.05 -16.79 -1.44
CA THR A 28 3.35 -18.18 -1.80
C THR A 28 3.05 -19.11 -0.64
N ILE A 29 2.94 -20.40 -0.92
CA ILE A 29 2.94 -21.39 0.14
C ILE A 29 4.26 -21.34 0.92
N ASN A 30 4.23 -21.72 2.19
CA ASN A 30 5.45 -21.85 2.98
C ASN A 30 6.21 -23.13 2.52
N ASN A 31 7.35 -22.96 1.88
CA ASN A 31 8.23 -24.06 1.45
C ASN A 31 9.44 -24.27 2.36
N SER A 32 9.43 -23.64 3.54
CA SER A 32 10.49 -23.79 4.53
C SER A 32 10.39 -25.13 5.30
N PRO A 33 11.45 -25.54 6.03
CA PRO A 33 11.39 -26.72 6.91
C PRO A 33 10.35 -26.62 8.03
N PHE A 34 9.75 -25.46 8.24
CA PHE A 34 8.72 -25.21 9.24
C PHE A 34 7.27 -25.31 8.69
N PHE A 35 7.11 -25.75 7.44
CA PHE A 35 5.82 -25.93 6.80
C PHE A 35 4.86 -26.75 7.68
N GLY A 36 3.63 -26.24 7.88
CA GLY A 36 2.56 -26.90 8.62
C GLY A 36 2.73 -26.92 10.14
N LYS A 37 3.69 -26.15 10.71
CA LYS A 37 3.90 -26.13 12.15
C LYS A 37 3.09 -25.05 12.87
N GLU A 38 2.78 -23.95 12.21
CA GLU A 38 2.10 -22.79 12.82
C GLU A 38 0.68 -22.58 12.32
N GLY A 39 0.36 -22.99 11.08
CA GLY A 39 -0.94 -22.79 10.45
C GLY A 39 -1.69 -24.09 10.15
N LYS A 40 -3.04 -24.00 10.13
CA LYS A 40 -3.92 -25.10 9.68
C LYS A 40 -4.08 -25.13 8.17
N TYR A 41 -4.02 -23.95 7.53
CA TYR A 41 -4.31 -23.75 6.12
C TYR A 41 -3.01 -23.40 5.37
N CYS A 42 -2.31 -24.44 4.89
CA CYS A 42 -0.96 -24.31 4.33
C CYS A 42 -0.89 -24.57 2.82
N THR A 43 -2.00 -25.05 2.19
CA THR A 43 -2.00 -25.43 0.78
C THR A 43 -2.30 -24.24 -0.13
N SER A 44 -1.83 -24.29 -1.38
CA SER A 44 -2.12 -23.26 -2.39
C SER A 44 -3.63 -23.07 -2.59
N ARG A 45 -4.41 -24.15 -2.56
CA ARG A 45 -5.88 -24.07 -2.65
C ARG A 45 -6.50 -23.26 -1.52
N HIS A 46 -6.11 -23.51 -0.26
CA HIS A 46 -6.61 -22.75 0.88
C HIS A 46 -6.30 -21.26 0.76
N ILE A 47 -5.05 -20.94 0.38
CA ILE A 47 -4.61 -19.55 0.21
C ILE A 47 -5.38 -18.89 -0.93
N ARG A 48 -5.52 -19.57 -2.07
CA ARG A 48 -6.29 -19.09 -3.22
C ARG A 48 -7.74 -18.77 -2.84
N ASP A 49 -8.46 -19.75 -2.28
CA ASP A 49 -9.86 -19.59 -1.92
C ASP A 49 -10.05 -18.40 -0.96
N ARG A 50 -9.16 -18.25 0.01
CA ARG A 50 -9.19 -17.12 0.96
C ARG A 50 -8.90 -15.76 0.29
N LEU A 51 -7.92 -15.71 -0.60
CA LEU A 51 -7.58 -14.50 -1.33
C LEU A 51 -8.72 -14.05 -2.24
N TYR A 52 -9.33 -14.98 -2.97
CA TYR A 52 -10.49 -14.66 -3.82
C TYR A 52 -11.72 -14.23 -3.01
N ALA A 53 -11.96 -14.83 -1.84
CA ALA A 53 -13.02 -14.39 -0.92
C ALA A 53 -12.76 -12.95 -0.38
N GLU A 54 -11.50 -12.50 -0.31
CA GLU A 54 -11.18 -11.13 0.04
C GLU A 54 -11.60 -10.13 -1.05
N LEU A 55 -11.51 -10.50 -2.34
CA LEU A 55 -11.93 -9.64 -3.45
C LEU A 55 -13.41 -9.27 -3.39
N GLU A 56 -14.27 -10.15 -2.86
CA GLU A 56 -15.70 -9.88 -2.72
C GLU A 56 -15.98 -8.71 -1.75
N LYS A 57 -15.09 -8.52 -0.77
CA LYS A 57 -15.22 -7.51 0.30
C LYS A 57 -14.37 -6.28 0.04
N ASN A 58 -13.30 -6.42 -0.74
CA ASN A 58 -12.25 -5.41 -0.87
C ASN A 58 -12.01 -5.05 -2.33
N LEU A 59 -12.79 -4.09 -2.82
CA LEU A 59 -12.74 -3.62 -4.22
C LEU A 59 -11.41 -2.93 -4.60
N ALA A 60 -10.62 -2.51 -3.61
CA ALA A 60 -9.33 -1.86 -3.84
C ALA A 60 -8.16 -2.84 -3.98
N MET A 61 -8.45 -4.13 -3.91
CA MET A 61 -7.47 -5.21 -4.05
C MET A 61 -7.61 -5.88 -5.42
N ARG A 62 -6.50 -6.35 -5.97
CA ARG A 62 -6.47 -7.20 -7.16
C ARG A 62 -5.56 -8.38 -6.88
N ILE A 63 -5.90 -9.52 -7.40
CA ILE A 63 -5.12 -10.76 -7.29
C ILE A 63 -4.94 -11.32 -8.69
N GLU A 64 -3.73 -11.71 -9.01
CA GLU A 64 -3.37 -12.41 -10.23
C GLU A 64 -2.61 -13.68 -9.87
N ASP A 65 -2.91 -14.76 -10.55
CA ASP A 65 -2.13 -15.99 -10.43
C ASP A 65 -0.70 -15.72 -10.93
N GLY A 66 0.29 -16.27 -10.23
CA GLY A 66 1.69 -16.12 -10.58
C GLY A 66 2.14 -17.13 -11.64
N GLU A 67 3.47 -17.26 -11.79
CA GLU A 67 4.09 -18.20 -12.75
C GLU A 67 3.83 -19.68 -12.42
N SER A 68 3.37 -19.98 -11.22
CA SER A 68 3.05 -21.34 -10.76
C SER A 68 1.82 -21.30 -9.86
N GLU A 69 1.13 -22.45 -9.72
CA GLU A 69 -0.15 -22.59 -8.97
C GLU A 69 -0.05 -22.27 -7.46
N ASP A 70 1.17 -22.17 -6.94
CA ASP A 70 1.48 -21.86 -5.54
C ASP A 70 1.88 -20.41 -5.32
N LYS A 71 1.82 -19.56 -6.36
CA LYS A 71 2.20 -18.14 -6.33
C LYS A 71 1.05 -17.24 -6.71
N PHE A 72 0.85 -16.18 -5.93
CA PHE A 72 -0.21 -15.19 -6.14
C PHE A 72 0.40 -13.79 -6.05
N ASN A 73 0.18 -12.97 -7.08
CA ASN A 73 0.50 -11.55 -7.05
C ASN A 73 -0.68 -10.80 -6.44
N VAL A 74 -0.50 -10.25 -5.27
CA VAL A 74 -1.53 -9.50 -4.54
C VAL A 74 -1.22 -8.02 -4.64
N PHE A 75 -2.17 -7.25 -5.18
CA PHE A 75 -2.07 -5.82 -5.41
C PHE A 75 -2.94 -5.06 -4.42
N GLY A 76 -2.40 -4.01 -3.82
CA GLY A 76 -3.09 -3.18 -2.85
C GLY A 76 -2.72 -1.70 -2.95
N ARG A 77 -3.51 -0.85 -2.29
CA ARG A 77 -3.29 0.61 -2.28
C ARG A 77 -2.00 1.04 -1.57
N GLY A 78 -1.37 0.14 -0.82
CA GLY A 78 -0.13 0.43 -0.09
C GLY A 78 0.26 -0.69 0.85
N ILE A 79 1.42 -0.52 1.51
CA ILE A 79 1.99 -1.52 2.42
C ILE A 79 1.03 -1.86 3.57
N LEU A 80 0.40 -0.86 4.19
CA LEU A 80 -0.51 -1.08 5.32
C LEU A 80 -1.68 -1.98 4.91
N HIS A 81 -2.26 -1.75 3.73
CA HIS A 81 -3.36 -2.54 3.20
C HIS A 81 -2.96 -4.03 3.07
N LEU A 82 -1.79 -4.30 2.48
CA LEU A 82 -1.26 -5.66 2.33
C LEU A 82 -0.89 -6.28 3.70
N SER A 83 -0.33 -5.49 4.62
CA SER A 83 0.02 -5.96 5.97
C SER A 83 -1.19 -6.35 6.79
N VAL A 84 -2.29 -5.61 6.68
CA VAL A 84 -3.56 -5.95 7.35
C VAL A 84 -4.11 -7.28 6.83
N LEU A 85 -4.07 -7.50 5.50
CA LEU A 85 -4.47 -8.79 4.92
C LEU A 85 -3.62 -9.94 5.46
N ILE A 86 -2.29 -9.79 5.45
CA ILE A 86 -1.35 -10.82 5.94
C ILE A 86 -1.66 -11.16 7.39
N GLU A 87 -1.80 -10.14 8.25
CA GLU A 87 -2.08 -10.35 9.67
C GLU A 87 -3.46 -10.98 9.90
N THR A 88 -4.47 -10.60 9.12
CA THR A 88 -5.80 -11.21 9.18
C THR A 88 -5.73 -12.70 8.80
N MET A 89 -5.09 -13.03 7.70
CA MET A 89 -4.89 -14.42 7.28
C MET A 89 -4.12 -15.22 8.33
N ARG A 90 -3.05 -14.64 8.90
CA ARG A 90 -2.29 -15.29 9.99
C ARG A 90 -3.17 -15.61 11.19
N ARG A 91 -4.03 -14.69 11.63
CA ARG A 91 -4.98 -14.90 12.74
C ARG A 91 -6.06 -15.93 12.42
N GLU A 92 -6.46 -16.05 11.17
CA GLU A 92 -7.38 -17.09 10.68
C GLU A 92 -6.73 -18.47 10.63
N GLY A 93 -5.41 -18.57 10.82
CA GLY A 93 -4.64 -19.81 10.84
C GLY A 93 -4.06 -20.21 9.48
N PHE A 94 -3.92 -19.25 8.56
CA PHE A 94 -3.20 -19.47 7.31
C PHE A 94 -1.69 -19.34 7.53
N GLU A 95 -0.95 -20.25 6.93
CA GLU A 95 0.51 -20.22 6.87
C GLU A 95 0.95 -19.95 5.44
N LEU A 96 1.67 -18.85 5.24
CA LEU A 96 2.13 -18.42 3.91
C LEU A 96 3.46 -17.69 4.01
N GLN A 97 4.19 -17.63 2.90
CA GLN A 97 5.33 -16.76 2.72
C GLN A 97 4.93 -15.54 1.89
N VAL A 98 5.54 -14.40 2.22
CA VAL A 98 5.35 -13.16 1.47
C VAL A 98 6.68 -12.64 0.94
N GLY A 99 6.67 -12.19 -0.30
CA GLY A 99 7.81 -11.53 -0.92
C GLY A 99 7.97 -10.08 -0.46
N LYS A 100 9.00 -9.40 -0.95
CA LYS A 100 9.17 -7.97 -0.71
C LYS A 100 8.09 -7.18 -1.44
N PRO A 101 7.55 -6.11 -0.82
CA PRO A 101 6.62 -5.21 -1.50
C PRO A 101 7.32 -4.54 -2.69
N GLN A 102 6.62 -4.46 -3.80
CA GLN A 102 7.07 -3.82 -5.03
C GLN A 102 6.08 -2.76 -5.46
N VAL A 103 6.57 -1.68 -6.02
CA VAL A 103 5.74 -0.62 -6.58
C VAL A 103 5.31 -1.02 -7.99
N ILE A 104 4.05 -0.74 -8.32
CA ILE A 104 3.49 -1.03 -9.64
C ILE A 104 3.90 0.09 -10.60
N TYR A 105 4.60 -0.27 -11.67
CA TYR A 105 4.89 0.65 -12.76
C TYR A 105 3.84 0.50 -13.85
N LYS A 106 3.48 1.60 -14.48
CA LYS A 106 2.59 1.63 -15.66
C LYS A 106 3.34 2.20 -16.86
N GLU A 107 3.03 1.71 -18.02
CA GLU A 107 3.47 2.31 -19.27
C GLU A 107 2.35 3.21 -19.80
N ILE A 108 2.60 4.51 -19.88
CA ILE A 108 1.65 5.50 -20.38
C ILE A 108 2.31 6.18 -21.59
N ASN A 109 1.73 6.02 -22.78
CA ASN A 109 2.27 6.56 -24.04
C ASN A 109 3.74 6.16 -24.32
N GLY A 110 4.10 4.90 -24.02
CA GLY A 110 5.47 4.39 -24.20
C GLY A 110 6.47 4.86 -23.14
N ILE A 111 6.02 5.55 -22.09
CA ILE A 111 6.84 6.06 -20.99
C ILE A 111 6.55 5.27 -19.72
N LYS A 112 7.59 4.73 -19.10
CA LYS A 112 7.48 4.09 -17.79
C LYS A 112 7.14 5.12 -16.73
N CYS A 113 6.00 4.92 -16.06
CA CYS A 113 5.48 5.79 -15.01
C CYS A 113 5.45 5.05 -13.67
N GLU A 114 5.68 5.79 -12.59
CA GLU A 114 5.58 5.33 -11.21
C GLU A 114 4.49 6.09 -10.45
N PRO A 115 3.85 5.46 -9.45
CA PRO A 115 2.84 6.13 -8.64
C PRO A 115 3.51 7.18 -7.73
N MET A 116 2.93 8.37 -7.70
CA MET A 116 3.31 9.48 -6.83
C MET A 116 2.28 9.67 -5.74
N GLU A 117 2.74 10.03 -4.56
CA GLU A 117 1.90 10.27 -3.40
C GLU A 117 2.17 11.66 -2.83
N VAL A 118 1.13 12.30 -2.32
CA VAL A 118 1.28 13.48 -1.47
C VAL A 118 1.55 12.97 -0.06
N LEU A 119 2.75 13.27 0.43
CA LEU A 119 3.18 12.98 1.79
C LEU A 119 3.03 14.24 2.64
N VAL A 120 2.29 14.13 3.74
CA VAL A 120 2.09 15.21 4.71
C VAL A 120 2.77 14.83 6.01
N ILE A 121 3.57 15.75 6.55
CA ILE A 121 4.29 15.55 7.82
C ILE A 121 4.11 16.80 8.69
N ASP A 122 3.49 16.64 9.86
CA ASP A 122 3.47 17.66 10.91
C ASP A 122 4.56 17.31 11.93
N VAL A 123 5.53 18.21 12.16
CA VAL A 123 6.73 17.94 12.97
C VAL A 123 7.18 19.18 13.73
N PRO A 124 7.74 19.07 14.96
CA PRO A 124 8.39 20.19 15.63
C PRO A 124 9.51 20.81 14.78
N GLU A 125 9.60 22.13 14.79
CA GLU A 125 10.53 22.89 13.95
C GLU A 125 12.00 22.39 14.06
N GLU A 126 12.43 22.01 15.24
CA GLU A 126 13.79 21.50 15.53
C GLU A 126 14.18 20.25 14.70
N PHE A 127 13.20 19.43 14.30
CA PHE A 127 13.42 18.22 13.50
C PHE A 127 13.19 18.41 11.99
N SER A 128 12.65 19.58 11.57
CA SER A 128 12.22 19.82 10.19
C SER A 128 13.34 19.61 9.17
N GLY A 129 14.54 20.14 9.45
CA GLY A 129 15.68 19.99 8.55
C GLY A 129 16.06 18.55 8.27
N LYS A 130 16.08 17.69 9.31
CA LYS A 130 16.39 16.26 9.16
C LYS A 130 15.29 15.52 8.40
N VAL A 131 14.02 15.87 8.63
CA VAL A 131 12.89 15.28 7.92
C VAL A 131 12.94 15.65 6.44
N ILE A 132 13.20 16.91 6.10
CA ILE A 132 13.35 17.38 4.72
C ILE A 132 14.49 16.61 4.02
N GLU A 133 15.63 16.44 4.68
CA GLU A 133 16.77 15.69 4.15
C GLU A 133 16.38 14.23 3.85
N LEU A 134 15.74 13.53 4.81
CA LEU A 134 15.31 12.14 4.66
C LEU A 134 14.33 11.96 3.48
N VAL A 135 13.39 12.88 3.32
CA VAL A 135 12.40 12.83 2.23
C VAL A 135 13.07 13.15 0.89
N SER A 136 13.95 14.15 0.84
CA SER A 136 14.68 14.54 -0.38
C SER A 136 15.60 13.42 -0.90
N GLN A 137 16.30 12.71 -0.01
CA GLN A 137 17.11 11.52 -0.37
C GLN A 137 16.29 10.44 -1.04
N ARG A 138 14.97 10.39 -0.78
CA ARG A 138 14.02 9.46 -1.37
C ARG A 138 13.24 10.01 -2.56
N LYS A 139 13.77 11.09 -3.17
CA LYS A 139 13.18 11.76 -4.34
C LYS A 139 11.83 12.43 -4.07
N GLY A 140 11.60 12.85 -2.82
CA GLY A 140 10.46 13.71 -2.48
C GLY A 140 10.76 15.15 -2.81
N ASP A 141 9.87 15.80 -3.55
CA ASP A 141 9.93 17.24 -3.86
C ASP A 141 9.01 17.98 -2.88
N MET A 142 9.51 19.00 -2.19
CA MET A 142 8.72 19.79 -1.25
C MET A 142 7.72 20.68 -1.99
N LEU A 143 6.46 20.64 -1.58
CA LEU A 143 5.37 21.43 -2.14
C LEU A 143 4.99 22.60 -1.22
N VAL A 144 4.86 22.33 0.08
CA VAL A 144 4.41 23.29 1.09
C VAL A 144 5.27 23.17 2.34
N MET A 145 5.53 24.30 2.96
CA MET A 145 6.15 24.42 4.27
C MET A 145 5.55 25.62 4.99
N GLU A 146 4.76 25.37 6.02
CA GLU A 146 4.07 26.42 6.74
C GLU A 146 3.94 26.12 8.24
N PRO A 147 3.96 27.12 9.12
CA PRO A 147 3.76 26.91 10.53
C PRO A 147 2.29 26.57 10.82
N LYS A 148 2.07 25.60 11.73
CA LYS A 148 0.76 25.13 12.18
C LYS A 148 0.76 24.95 13.70
N GLY A 149 0.48 26.03 14.43
CA GLY A 149 0.63 26.05 15.90
C GLY A 149 2.10 25.86 16.30
N ASP A 150 2.37 24.88 17.16
CA ASP A 150 3.73 24.53 17.62
C ASP A 150 4.46 23.55 16.66
N LEU A 151 3.84 23.19 15.56
CA LEU A 151 4.39 22.27 14.56
C LEU A 151 4.63 23.00 13.24
N LEU A 152 5.52 22.44 12.44
CA LEU A 152 5.71 22.80 11.05
C LEU A 152 5.00 21.79 10.16
N HIS A 153 4.13 22.27 9.30
CA HIS A 153 3.41 21.47 8.30
C HIS A 153 4.22 21.41 7.01
N LEU A 154 4.53 20.19 6.59
CA LEU A 154 5.33 19.92 5.41
C LEU A 154 4.54 19.03 4.44
N GLU A 155 4.43 19.44 3.18
CA GLU A 155 3.87 18.60 2.12
C GLU A 155 4.92 18.28 1.06
N PHE A 156 4.95 17.05 0.60
CA PHE A 156 5.86 16.57 -0.43
C PHE A 156 5.16 15.76 -1.50
N ASP A 157 5.64 15.86 -2.74
CA ASP A 157 5.32 14.95 -3.83
C ASP A 157 6.42 13.88 -3.88
N ILE A 158 6.10 12.64 -3.49
CA ILE A 158 7.08 11.57 -3.33
C ILE A 158 6.67 10.32 -4.10
N PRO A 159 7.59 9.60 -4.78
CA PRO A 159 7.25 8.31 -5.37
C PRO A 159 6.92 7.29 -4.28
N SER A 160 5.89 6.45 -4.50
CA SER A 160 5.46 5.43 -3.52
C SER A 160 6.60 4.53 -3.04
N ARG A 161 7.61 4.25 -3.90
CA ARG A 161 8.82 3.51 -3.51
C ARG A 161 9.63 4.22 -2.41
N GLY A 162 9.58 5.55 -2.35
CA GLY A 162 10.26 6.36 -1.35
C GLY A 162 9.63 6.25 0.05
N LEU A 163 8.35 5.87 0.14
CA LEU A 163 7.64 5.68 1.40
C LEU A 163 8.02 4.40 2.14
N ILE A 164 8.57 3.41 1.41
CA ILE A 164 8.95 2.12 2.00
C ILE A 164 10.01 2.34 3.09
N GLY A 165 9.64 2.03 4.34
CA GLY A 165 10.49 2.21 5.52
C GLY A 165 10.72 3.66 5.96
N LEU A 166 10.20 4.67 5.25
CA LEU A 166 10.37 6.08 5.59
C LEU A 166 9.74 6.44 6.93
N ARG A 167 8.55 5.90 7.21
CA ARG A 167 7.82 6.16 8.47
C ARG A 167 8.68 5.87 9.70
N ASN A 168 9.32 4.71 9.74
CA ASN A 168 10.16 4.33 10.88
C ASN A 168 11.37 5.28 11.04
N ASN A 169 11.99 5.68 9.93
CA ASN A 169 13.11 6.62 9.96
C ASN A 169 12.67 7.98 10.49
N ILE A 170 11.53 8.49 10.03
CA ILE A 170 10.98 9.77 10.51
C ILE A 170 10.66 9.68 12.00
N LEU A 171 9.92 8.65 12.43
CA LEU A 171 9.57 8.48 13.84
C LEU A 171 10.81 8.35 14.74
N THR A 172 11.83 7.62 14.31
CA THR A 172 13.09 7.50 15.05
C THR A 172 13.82 8.86 15.15
N THR A 173 13.90 9.59 14.02
CA THR A 173 14.59 10.88 13.95
C THR A 173 13.89 11.96 14.78
N THR A 174 12.57 11.88 14.89
CA THR A 174 11.73 12.87 15.60
C THR A 174 11.31 12.41 16.99
N SER A 175 11.94 11.35 17.52
CA SER A 175 11.59 10.76 18.82
C SER A 175 10.08 10.41 18.96
N GLY A 176 9.44 10.03 17.85
CA GLY A 176 8.02 9.68 17.80
C GLY A 176 7.03 10.85 17.73
N THR A 177 7.50 12.09 17.66
CA THR A 177 6.63 13.29 17.69
C THR A 177 6.00 13.65 16.34
N ALA A 178 6.57 13.18 15.22
CA ALA A 178 6.04 13.48 13.90
C ALA A 178 4.72 12.75 13.63
N ILE A 179 3.78 13.47 13.02
CA ILE A 179 2.54 12.92 12.46
C ILE A 179 2.72 12.81 10.96
N MET A 180 2.56 11.61 10.41
CA MET A 180 2.80 11.35 8.99
C MET A 180 1.57 10.70 8.37
N THR A 181 1.07 11.29 7.27
CA THR A 181 0.01 10.75 6.43
C THR A 181 0.41 10.83 4.96
N HIS A 182 -0.14 9.99 4.13
CA HIS A 182 0.09 10.03 2.69
C HIS A 182 -1.14 9.54 1.93
N ARG A 183 -1.28 10.01 0.68
CA ARG A 183 -2.36 9.62 -0.23
C ARG A 183 -1.86 9.54 -1.65
N PHE A 184 -2.41 8.61 -2.43
CA PHE A 184 -2.14 8.52 -3.86
C PHE A 184 -2.55 9.82 -4.57
N ARG A 185 -1.75 10.25 -5.55
CA ARG A 185 -2.01 11.42 -6.36
C ARG A 185 -2.21 11.05 -7.84
N GLU A 186 -1.18 10.55 -8.47
CA GLU A 186 -1.16 10.25 -9.91
C GLU A 186 0.04 9.37 -10.29
N PHE A 187 0.05 8.88 -11.53
CA PHE A 187 1.24 8.26 -12.11
C PHE A 187 2.06 9.32 -12.86
N LYS A 188 3.34 9.43 -12.57
CA LYS A 188 4.31 10.30 -13.26
C LYS A 188 5.45 9.49 -13.86
N LYS A 189 6.14 10.08 -14.84
CA LYS A 189 7.36 9.50 -15.40
C LYS A 189 8.33 9.12 -14.28
N HIS A 190 8.84 7.90 -14.35
CA HIS A 190 9.84 7.39 -13.40
C HIS A 190 11.07 8.32 -13.37
N LYS A 191 11.47 8.76 -12.16
CA LYS A 191 12.64 9.63 -11.92
C LYS A 191 13.94 8.83 -11.76
#